data_1ca2b9d83cbf86de5088cf05346654cb
#
_entry.id   1ca2b9d83cbf86de5088cf05346654cb
#
_cell.length_a   1.000
_cell.length_b   1.000
_cell.length_c   1.000
_cell.angle_alpha   90.00
_cell.angle_beta   90.00
_cell.angle_gamma   90.00
#
_symmetry.space_group_name_H-M   'P 1'
#
loop_
_entity.id
_entity.type
_entity.pdbx_description
1 polymer ?
#
loop_
_entity_poly.entity_id
_entity_poly.type
_entity_poly.pdbx_seq_one_letter_code
_entity_poly.pdbx_strand_id
1 'polypeptide(L)'
;MYRSTTTLDDVFRLALPAQTELLTGAEFLSRSVSWACSLRPSPPAFPKLDGNELALIDLEDLRRLDPKMRLDRVLQSLRSARVSAVAVLGNVHSPETVRSAHESQLALFELPDSISLTQVERAVIRLIVDRAGYLAQRSAELQRELSQAALNGGGLDKIAARLHRFVLQPVVLLGDDARVLATGGLDGQPTDGQRPLADLLPNLTMLRSWLATNKDPALTAPVGILPLQTSGITATYRQAVIAPIMASDGVRGYCLLLRTAQQGDGEISAVEEVAALQGASAAALEWAKQNAVGIAEERMRATFLDELLAAEIADEEAWVRRGASLTYDLTRPHVAMLVEASHVPNWPAPLLRFMQVRNVQAPHTRRNEGLLVFWPIDNASSGRELKVIAGEFAEQIQMQYPRARLVIGIGRPGVGVANWRQSQQQARESWRLGKEWEASPVTYFGDLGLYQLLTGLSTSPEAARFFRKTLGRLISHDENKHSELVQTIEAFYACHGNLSQTATRLHIHRNTLTYRLEQITTITQLDLDDPDARFSLQLALKLRPVLK
;
A
#
# COMPACT_ATOMS: atom_id res chain seq x y z
N MET A 1 -5.87 24.79 -23.93
CA MET A 1 -6.79 25.71 -24.68
C MET A 1 -8.12 24.99 -24.82
N TYR A 2 -9.13 25.30 -24.02
CA TYR A 2 -10.40 24.60 -24.02
C TYR A 2 -11.09 24.84 -25.38
N ARG A 3 -11.51 23.76 -26.09
CA ARG A 3 -12.35 23.87 -27.28
C ARG A 3 -13.61 24.64 -26.91
N SER A 4 -13.88 25.72 -27.60
CA SER A 4 -15.05 26.58 -27.37
C SER A 4 -16.38 25.94 -27.83
N THR A 5 -16.36 24.78 -28.50
CA THR A 5 -17.52 24.11 -29.08
C THR A 5 -17.85 22.83 -28.32
N THR A 6 -19.14 22.69 -27.92
CA THR A 6 -19.66 21.45 -27.30
C THR A 6 -19.70 20.35 -28.37
N THR A 7 -19.15 19.19 -28.06
CA THR A 7 -19.16 18.02 -28.94
C THR A 7 -20.34 17.09 -28.63
N LEU A 8 -20.63 16.18 -29.53
CA LEU A 8 -21.66 15.16 -29.32
C LEU A 8 -21.28 14.19 -28.19
N ASP A 9 -19.98 13.94 -27.98
CA ASP A 9 -19.47 13.18 -26.82
C ASP A 9 -19.75 13.90 -25.48
N ASP A 10 -19.55 15.23 -25.44
CA ASP A 10 -19.95 16.05 -24.29
C ASP A 10 -21.45 15.94 -24.00
N VAL A 11 -22.27 16.01 -25.05
CA VAL A 11 -23.75 15.90 -24.93
C VAL A 11 -24.14 14.51 -24.42
N PHE A 12 -23.58 13.45 -24.99
CA PHE A 12 -23.87 12.08 -24.63
C PHE A 12 -23.52 11.80 -23.14
N ARG A 13 -22.36 12.22 -22.72
CA ARG A 13 -21.87 11.92 -21.33
C ARG A 13 -22.46 12.85 -20.29
N LEU A 14 -22.76 14.09 -20.61
CA LEU A 14 -23.14 15.10 -19.63
C LEU A 14 -24.63 15.39 -19.61
N ALA A 15 -25.29 15.52 -20.80
CA ALA A 15 -26.63 16.02 -20.89
C ALA A 15 -27.68 14.94 -21.18
N LEU A 16 -27.29 13.83 -21.81
CA LEU A 16 -28.20 12.69 -21.98
C LEU A 16 -28.29 11.87 -20.70
N PRO A 17 -29.43 11.18 -20.47
CA PRO A 17 -29.61 10.30 -19.31
C PRO A 17 -28.59 9.15 -19.26
N ALA A 18 -28.21 8.73 -18.05
CA ALA A 18 -27.21 7.68 -17.86
C ALA A 18 -27.56 6.30 -18.48
N GLN A 19 -28.83 6.07 -18.78
CA GLN A 19 -29.33 4.84 -19.42
C GLN A 19 -29.50 4.98 -20.93
N THR A 20 -29.00 6.08 -21.54
CA THR A 20 -29.05 6.27 -22.98
C THR A 20 -28.08 5.32 -23.68
N GLU A 21 -28.55 4.61 -24.69
CA GLU A 21 -27.74 3.72 -25.51
C GLU A 21 -27.35 4.34 -26.83
N LEU A 22 -26.07 4.25 -27.21
CA LEU A 22 -25.60 4.62 -28.55
C LEU A 22 -25.72 3.41 -29.45
N LEU A 23 -26.71 3.41 -30.37
CA LEU A 23 -26.97 2.29 -31.27
C LEU A 23 -26.02 2.25 -32.46
N THR A 24 -25.59 3.42 -32.97
CA THR A 24 -24.62 3.53 -34.07
C THR A 24 -24.00 4.92 -34.12
N GLY A 25 -22.89 5.08 -34.84
CA GLY A 25 -22.26 6.38 -35.10
C GLY A 25 -21.25 6.80 -34.01
N ALA A 26 -20.59 5.87 -33.35
CA ALA A 26 -19.52 6.15 -32.37
C ALA A 26 -18.40 7.01 -32.98
N GLU A 27 -18.11 6.85 -34.28
CA GLU A 27 -17.12 7.63 -35.03
C GLU A 27 -17.51 9.10 -35.20
N PHE A 28 -18.77 9.45 -34.97
CA PHE A 28 -19.30 10.83 -35.13
C PHE A 28 -19.33 11.60 -33.80
N LEU A 29 -18.99 11.02 -32.70
CA LEU A 29 -19.04 11.67 -31.37
C LEU A 29 -18.17 12.93 -31.24
N SER A 30 -17.17 13.10 -32.09
CA SER A 30 -16.34 14.32 -32.16
C SER A 30 -17.02 15.52 -32.85
N ARG A 31 -18.20 15.35 -33.48
CA ARG A 31 -18.92 16.45 -34.15
C ARG A 31 -19.41 17.46 -33.13
N SER A 32 -19.42 18.73 -33.55
CA SER A 32 -20.00 19.82 -32.75
C SER A 32 -21.51 19.76 -32.72
N VAL A 33 -22.11 20.17 -31.60
CA VAL A 33 -23.54 20.35 -31.42
C VAL A 33 -23.82 21.81 -31.13
N SER A 34 -24.63 22.45 -31.99
CA SER A 34 -24.98 23.86 -31.88
C SER A 34 -26.26 24.11 -31.10
N TRP A 35 -27.21 23.17 -31.15
CA TRP A 35 -28.53 23.28 -30.52
C TRP A 35 -29.17 21.89 -30.33
N ALA A 36 -30.23 21.80 -29.57
CA ALA A 36 -31.11 20.65 -29.52
C ALA A 36 -32.54 21.07 -29.88
N CYS A 37 -33.25 20.24 -30.62
CA CYS A 37 -34.63 20.51 -31.01
C CYS A 37 -35.48 19.24 -30.99
N SER A 38 -36.67 19.35 -30.40
CA SER A 38 -37.63 18.25 -30.32
C SER A 38 -38.59 18.27 -31.52
N LEU A 39 -39.03 17.06 -31.95
CA LEU A 39 -40.11 16.88 -32.89
C LEU A 39 -41.38 17.56 -32.36
N ARG A 40 -42.05 18.36 -33.23
CA ARG A 40 -43.30 19.02 -32.87
C ARG A 40 -44.49 18.17 -33.32
N PRO A 41 -45.54 18.12 -32.53
CA PRO A 41 -46.76 17.36 -32.89
C PRO A 41 -47.60 17.98 -34.02
N SER A 42 -47.18 19.14 -34.56
CA SER A 42 -47.81 19.84 -35.67
C SER A 42 -46.77 20.34 -36.68
N PRO A 43 -47.10 20.38 -38.00
CA PRO A 43 -46.19 20.88 -39.00
C PRO A 43 -45.82 22.36 -38.81
N PRO A 44 -44.54 22.75 -39.06
CA PRO A 44 -43.44 21.89 -39.49
C PRO A 44 -42.91 21.03 -38.31
N ALA A 45 -42.62 19.75 -38.61
CA ALA A 45 -42.19 18.75 -37.61
C ALA A 45 -40.95 19.17 -36.80
N PHE A 46 -40.05 19.91 -37.40
CA PHE A 46 -38.92 20.55 -36.73
C PHE A 46 -38.91 22.06 -37.01
N PRO A 47 -38.35 22.89 -36.12
CA PRO A 47 -38.04 24.27 -36.46
C PRO A 47 -37.03 24.30 -37.62
N LYS A 48 -36.75 25.51 -38.17
CA LYS A 48 -35.68 25.63 -39.17
C LYS A 48 -34.38 25.12 -38.61
N LEU A 49 -33.80 24.10 -39.24
CA LEU A 49 -32.53 23.50 -38.90
C LEU A 49 -31.44 24.23 -39.68
N ASP A 50 -30.41 24.71 -38.97
CA ASP A 50 -29.28 25.43 -39.54
C ASP A 50 -28.01 24.55 -39.68
N GLY A 51 -28.07 23.31 -39.17
CA GLY A 51 -27.00 22.32 -39.15
C GLY A 51 -26.32 22.18 -37.79
N ASN A 52 -25.81 21.00 -37.54
CA ASN A 52 -25.15 20.59 -36.28
C ASN A 52 -26.07 20.53 -35.03
N GLU A 53 -27.40 20.37 -35.24
CA GLU A 53 -28.31 20.14 -34.11
C GLU A 53 -28.33 18.67 -33.66
N LEU A 54 -28.79 18.46 -32.41
CA LEU A 54 -29.30 17.19 -31.94
C LEU A 54 -30.82 17.16 -32.09
N ALA A 55 -31.34 16.27 -32.94
CA ALA A 55 -32.78 16.09 -33.12
C ALA A 55 -33.31 15.08 -32.09
N LEU A 56 -34.35 15.48 -31.35
CA LEU A 56 -35.03 14.66 -30.36
C LEU A 56 -36.38 14.20 -30.93
N ILE A 57 -36.61 12.89 -30.98
CA ILE A 57 -37.79 12.29 -31.60
C ILE A 57 -38.50 11.37 -30.60
N ASP A 58 -39.79 11.61 -30.38
CA ASP A 58 -40.66 10.64 -29.73
C ASP A 58 -41.37 9.82 -30.84
N LEU A 59 -41.23 8.50 -30.76
CA LEU A 59 -41.86 7.60 -31.75
C LEU A 59 -43.40 7.64 -31.71
N GLU A 60 -43.99 7.93 -30.56
CA GLU A 60 -45.42 8.08 -30.43
C GLU A 60 -45.89 9.36 -31.10
N ASP A 61 -45.20 10.48 -30.89
CA ASP A 61 -45.52 11.75 -31.53
C ASP A 61 -45.26 11.68 -33.04
N LEU A 62 -44.26 10.96 -33.51
CA LEU A 62 -44.00 10.73 -34.93
C LEU A 62 -45.18 9.97 -35.59
N ARG A 63 -45.72 8.93 -34.91
CA ARG A 63 -46.87 8.16 -35.39
C ARG A 63 -48.17 9.00 -35.37
N ARG A 64 -48.30 9.96 -34.44
CA ARG A 64 -49.44 10.87 -34.37
C ARG A 64 -49.43 11.88 -35.52
N LEU A 65 -48.22 12.36 -35.92
CA LEU A 65 -48.07 13.28 -37.04
C LEU A 65 -48.47 12.64 -38.39
N ASP A 66 -47.95 11.44 -38.66
CA ASP A 66 -48.30 10.65 -39.82
C ASP A 66 -48.11 9.14 -39.52
N PRO A 67 -49.20 8.34 -39.40
CA PRO A 67 -49.13 6.92 -39.15
C PRO A 67 -48.33 6.11 -40.19
N LYS A 68 -48.09 6.66 -41.37
CA LYS A 68 -47.31 6.04 -42.45
C LYS A 68 -45.87 6.51 -42.49
N MET A 69 -45.50 7.48 -41.65
CA MET A 69 -44.12 8.00 -41.58
C MET A 69 -43.21 7.00 -40.88
N ARG A 70 -42.19 6.53 -41.58
CA ARG A 70 -41.18 5.65 -41.06
C ARG A 70 -39.98 6.46 -40.59
N LEU A 71 -39.38 6.09 -39.48
CA LEU A 71 -38.19 6.75 -38.90
C LEU A 71 -37.05 6.83 -39.93
N ASP A 72 -36.86 5.80 -40.79
CA ASP A 72 -35.81 5.77 -41.81
C ASP A 72 -35.89 6.98 -42.76
N ARG A 73 -37.12 7.39 -43.17
CA ARG A 73 -37.32 8.57 -44.02
C ARG A 73 -37.01 9.87 -43.28
N VAL A 74 -37.31 9.92 -41.99
CA VAL A 74 -36.99 11.08 -41.15
C VAL A 74 -35.49 11.22 -41.03
N LEU A 75 -34.75 10.11 -40.81
CA LEU A 75 -33.29 10.11 -40.73
C LEU A 75 -32.64 10.62 -42.02
N GLN A 76 -33.15 10.21 -43.19
CA GLN A 76 -32.69 10.72 -44.50
C GLN A 76 -32.93 12.22 -44.66
N SER A 77 -34.10 12.70 -44.21
CA SER A 77 -34.41 14.13 -44.24
C SER A 77 -33.51 14.95 -43.33
N LEU A 78 -33.23 14.46 -42.10
CA LEU A 78 -32.35 15.10 -41.14
C LEU A 78 -30.88 15.12 -41.61
N ARG A 79 -30.44 14.10 -42.37
CA ARG A 79 -29.14 14.13 -43.06
C ARG A 79 -29.03 15.32 -44.00
N SER A 80 -30.10 15.56 -44.80
CA SER A 80 -30.12 16.68 -45.74
C SER A 80 -30.08 18.04 -45.03
N ALA A 81 -30.59 18.13 -43.82
CA ALA A 81 -30.52 19.29 -42.94
C ALA A 81 -29.18 19.40 -42.17
N ARG A 82 -28.22 18.48 -42.38
CA ARG A 82 -26.91 18.45 -41.73
C ARG A 82 -26.96 18.35 -40.19
N VAL A 83 -27.94 17.66 -39.65
CA VAL A 83 -28.07 17.39 -38.23
C VAL A 83 -26.89 16.51 -37.76
N SER A 84 -26.36 16.76 -36.59
CA SER A 84 -25.20 16.00 -36.05
C SER A 84 -25.60 14.63 -35.53
N ALA A 85 -26.76 14.51 -34.88
CA ALA A 85 -27.21 13.27 -34.28
C ALA A 85 -28.73 13.27 -34.04
N VAL A 86 -29.27 12.08 -33.79
CA VAL A 86 -30.68 11.86 -33.45
C VAL A 86 -30.76 11.06 -32.14
N ALA A 87 -31.58 11.53 -31.19
CA ALA A 87 -31.91 10.79 -29.99
C ALA A 87 -33.43 10.48 -29.99
N VAL A 88 -33.78 9.22 -29.81
CA VAL A 88 -35.14 8.71 -30.00
C VAL A 88 -35.66 8.17 -28.67
N LEU A 89 -36.87 8.57 -28.30
CA LEU A 89 -37.62 7.99 -27.20
C LEU A 89 -38.52 6.87 -27.76
N GLY A 90 -38.39 5.67 -27.23
CA GLY A 90 -39.07 4.47 -27.66
C GLY A 90 -38.13 3.46 -28.32
N ASN A 91 -38.60 2.24 -28.49
CA ASN A 91 -37.79 1.11 -28.97
C ASN A 91 -37.36 1.24 -30.42
N VAL A 92 -36.05 1.33 -30.67
CA VAL A 92 -35.43 1.59 -32.00
C VAL A 92 -34.52 0.42 -32.44
N HIS A 93 -34.54 -0.72 -31.79
CA HIS A 93 -33.65 -1.86 -32.08
C HIS A 93 -33.90 -2.56 -33.43
N SER A 94 -34.64 -1.96 -34.35
CA SER A 94 -34.77 -2.51 -35.71
C SER A 94 -33.41 -2.44 -36.44
N PRO A 95 -32.90 -3.56 -36.97
CA PRO A 95 -31.65 -3.57 -37.74
C PRO A 95 -31.69 -2.66 -38.98
N GLU A 96 -32.87 -2.44 -39.54
CA GLU A 96 -33.08 -1.55 -40.68
C GLU A 96 -32.86 -0.08 -40.28
N THR A 97 -33.40 0.34 -39.14
CA THR A 97 -33.27 1.70 -38.64
C THR A 97 -31.81 2.02 -38.25
N VAL A 98 -31.14 1.12 -37.59
CA VAL A 98 -29.71 1.27 -37.21
C VAL A 98 -28.86 1.39 -38.49
N ARG A 99 -29.12 0.56 -39.50
CA ARG A 99 -28.43 0.63 -40.80
C ARG A 99 -28.68 1.94 -41.51
N SER A 100 -29.96 2.38 -41.57
CA SER A 100 -30.36 3.65 -42.20
C SER A 100 -29.70 4.86 -41.52
N ALA A 101 -29.56 4.85 -40.18
CA ALA A 101 -28.86 5.90 -39.45
C ALA A 101 -27.37 5.93 -39.80
N HIS A 102 -26.72 4.76 -39.87
CA HIS A 102 -25.31 4.64 -40.25
C HIS A 102 -25.08 5.12 -41.70
N GLU A 103 -25.88 4.67 -42.65
CA GLU A 103 -25.85 5.12 -44.06
C GLU A 103 -26.10 6.62 -44.18
N SER A 104 -26.94 7.18 -43.30
CA SER A 104 -27.19 8.62 -43.20
C SER A 104 -26.06 9.38 -42.47
N GLN A 105 -25.01 8.69 -41.99
CA GLN A 105 -23.92 9.28 -41.24
C GLN A 105 -24.40 10.04 -39.98
N LEU A 106 -25.43 9.55 -39.31
CA LEU A 106 -25.99 10.11 -38.09
C LEU A 106 -25.65 9.19 -36.89
N ALA A 107 -25.23 9.77 -35.78
CA ALA A 107 -25.22 9.06 -34.52
C ALA A 107 -26.66 8.89 -34.02
N LEU A 108 -27.04 7.68 -33.64
CA LEU A 108 -28.38 7.34 -33.17
C LEU A 108 -28.33 6.90 -31.73
N PHE A 109 -29.05 7.63 -30.89
CA PHE A 109 -29.20 7.33 -29.46
C PHE A 109 -30.61 6.84 -29.16
N GLU A 110 -30.73 5.86 -28.29
CA GLU A 110 -31.98 5.43 -27.67
C GLU A 110 -32.10 6.00 -26.27
N LEU A 111 -33.14 6.72 -25.97
CA LEU A 111 -33.43 7.31 -24.69
C LEU A 111 -34.30 6.36 -23.83
N PRO A 112 -34.13 6.30 -22.50
CA PRO A 112 -34.98 5.50 -21.64
C PRO A 112 -36.41 6.03 -21.58
N ASP A 113 -37.40 5.14 -21.55
CA ASP A 113 -38.85 5.46 -21.62
C ASP A 113 -39.37 6.36 -20.51
N SER A 114 -38.67 6.48 -19.40
CA SER A 114 -39.09 7.26 -18.22
C SER A 114 -38.78 8.76 -18.30
N ILE A 115 -38.31 9.27 -19.44
CA ILE A 115 -37.77 10.63 -19.58
C ILE A 115 -38.64 11.52 -20.48
N SER A 116 -38.68 12.80 -20.12
CA SER A 116 -39.28 13.84 -20.93
C SER A 116 -38.25 14.42 -21.90
N LEU A 117 -38.55 14.43 -23.21
CA LEU A 117 -37.70 15.07 -24.23
C LEU A 117 -37.44 16.55 -23.93
N THR A 118 -38.40 17.26 -23.34
CA THR A 118 -38.21 18.66 -22.90
C THR A 118 -37.12 18.80 -21.84
N GLN A 119 -36.97 17.81 -20.95
CA GLN A 119 -35.90 17.84 -19.96
C GLN A 119 -34.54 17.60 -20.63
N VAL A 120 -34.47 16.66 -21.57
CA VAL A 120 -33.26 16.38 -22.37
C VAL A 120 -32.87 17.62 -23.18
N GLU A 121 -33.81 18.22 -23.88
CA GLU A 121 -33.59 19.44 -24.67
C GLU A 121 -33.02 20.58 -23.81
N ARG A 122 -33.64 20.84 -22.65
CA ARG A 122 -33.13 21.85 -21.68
C ARG A 122 -31.74 21.54 -21.17
N ALA A 123 -31.44 20.30 -20.89
CA ALA A 123 -30.12 19.89 -20.42
C ALA A 123 -29.05 20.12 -21.49
N VAL A 124 -29.32 19.73 -22.73
CA VAL A 124 -28.41 19.94 -23.86
C VAL A 124 -28.21 21.44 -24.15
N ILE A 125 -29.30 22.23 -24.21
CA ILE A 125 -29.22 23.68 -24.44
C ILE A 125 -28.40 24.34 -23.31
N ARG A 126 -28.64 23.97 -22.05
CA ARG A 126 -27.91 24.52 -20.92
C ARG A 126 -26.41 24.20 -21.01
N LEU A 127 -26.07 22.96 -21.43
CA LEU A 127 -24.66 22.56 -21.64
C LEU A 127 -24.01 23.41 -22.75
N ILE A 128 -24.75 23.70 -23.86
CA ILE A 128 -24.24 24.48 -24.99
C ILE A 128 -24.05 25.95 -24.61
N VAL A 129 -25.00 26.54 -23.88
CA VAL A 129 -25.01 27.98 -23.54
C VAL A 129 -24.02 28.29 -22.41
N ASP A 130 -23.91 27.44 -21.44
CA ASP A 130 -23.00 27.62 -20.27
C ASP A 130 -22.27 26.33 -19.93
N ARG A 131 -21.38 25.92 -20.81
CA ARG A 131 -20.57 24.69 -20.62
C ARG A 131 -19.75 24.72 -19.35
N ALA A 132 -19.14 25.87 -19.02
CA ALA A 132 -18.28 25.99 -17.85
C ALA A 132 -19.09 25.86 -16.54
N GLY A 133 -20.23 26.54 -16.45
CA GLY A 133 -21.13 26.43 -15.28
C GLY A 133 -21.74 25.04 -15.16
N TYR A 134 -22.10 24.41 -16.26
CA TYR A 134 -22.64 23.04 -16.29
C TYR A 134 -21.59 22.02 -15.80
N LEU A 135 -20.37 22.09 -16.31
CA LEU A 135 -19.25 21.24 -15.87
C LEU A 135 -18.92 21.46 -14.39
N ALA A 136 -18.90 22.72 -13.94
CA ALA A 136 -18.68 23.03 -12.52
C ALA A 136 -19.77 22.43 -11.63
N GLN A 137 -21.03 22.53 -12.02
CA GLN A 137 -22.14 21.92 -11.29
C GLN A 137 -22.01 20.39 -11.24
N ARG A 138 -21.75 19.73 -12.35
CA ARG A 138 -21.59 18.27 -12.43
C ARG A 138 -20.37 17.79 -11.64
N SER A 139 -19.27 18.54 -11.68
CA SER A 139 -18.09 18.29 -10.87
C SER A 139 -18.40 18.34 -9.37
N ALA A 140 -19.16 19.36 -8.93
CA ALA A 140 -19.59 19.50 -7.54
C ALA A 140 -20.58 18.40 -7.09
N GLU A 141 -21.45 17.93 -7.97
CA GLU A 141 -22.34 16.79 -7.73
C GLU A 141 -21.53 15.51 -7.56
N LEU A 142 -20.62 15.21 -8.51
CA LEU A 142 -19.75 14.06 -8.44
C LEU A 142 -18.88 14.09 -7.17
N GLN A 143 -18.29 15.23 -6.84
CA GLN A 143 -17.47 15.38 -5.63
C GLN A 143 -18.27 15.05 -4.36
N ARG A 144 -19.53 15.54 -4.27
CA ARG A 144 -20.40 15.23 -3.12
C ARG A 144 -20.71 13.74 -3.04
N GLU A 145 -21.05 13.11 -4.15
CA GLU A 145 -21.35 11.68 -4.21
C GLU A 145 -20.14 10.82 -3.83
N LEU A 146 -18.96 11.15 -4.34
CA LEU A 146 -17.73 10.43 -4.04
C LEU A 146 -17.28 10.64 -2.59
N SER A 147 -17.40 11.88 -2.08
CA SER A 147 -17.11 12.18 -0.67
C SER A 147 -18.04 11.42 0.28
N GLN A 148 -19.34 11.35 -0.03
CA GLN A 148 -20.29 10.52 0.73
C GLN A 148 -19.94 9.05 0.67
N ALA A 149 -19.50 8.53 -0.49
CA ALA A 149 -19.07 7.15 -0.62
C ALA A 149 -17.86 6.84 0.27
N ALA A 150 -16.88 7.74 0.32
CA ALA A 150 -15.70 7.62 1.18
C ALA A 150 -16.07 7.67 2.67
N LEU A 151 -16.96 8.61 3.09
CA LEU A 151 -17.34 8.75 4.49
C LEU A 151 -18.22 7.59 5.00
N ASN A 152 -19.13 7.08 4.18
CA ASN A 152 -20.09 6.03 4.57
C ASN A 152 -19.52 4.60 4.56
N GLY A 153 -18.20 4.44 4.58
CA GLY A 153 -17.56 3.12 4.62
C GLY A 153 -17.71 2.32 3.31
N GLY A 154 -17.92 3.04 2.20
CA GLY A 154 -18.10 2.41 0.89
C GLY A 154 -16.85 1.82 0.27
N GLY A 155 -15.67 2.19 0.76
CA GLY A 155 -14.39 1.75 0.22
C GLY A 155 -14.10 2.26 -1.19
N LEU A 156 -12.96 1.85 -1.71
CA LEU A 156 -12.51 2.21 -3.06
C LEU A 156 -13.41 1.63 -4.15
N ASP A 157 -14.03 0.46 -3.92
CA ASP A 157 -14.92 -0.19 -4.90
C ASP A 157 -16.15 0.66 -5.22
N LYS A 158 -16.79 1.28 -4.20
CA LYS A 158 -17.93 2.17 -4.44
C LYS A 158 -17.52 3.46 -5.12
N ILE A 159 -16.30 3.96 -4.86
CA ILE A 159 -15.74 5.12 -5.56
C ILE A 159 -15.57 4.77 -7.06
N ALA A 160 -14.92 3.65 -7.36
CA ALA A 160 -14.69 3.19 -8.73
C ALA A 160 -16.01 2.96 -9.49
N ALA A 161 -17.01 2.33 -8.85
CA ALA A 161 -18.33 2.09 -9.44
C ALA A 161 -19.10 3.38 -9.73
N ARG A 162 -18.98 4.42 -8.88
CA ARG A 162 -19.62 5.72 -9.12
C ARG A 162 -18.93 6.50 -10.24
N LEU A 163 -17.60 6.47 -10.28
CA LEU A 163 -16.83 7.05 -11.36
C LEU A 163 -17.21 6.41 -12.71
N HIS A 164 -17.27 5.07 -12.75
CA HIS A 164 -17.72 4.36 -13.95
C HIS A 164 -19.08 4.85 -14.44
N ARG A 165 -20.06 4.96 -13.55
CA ARG A 165 -21.41 5.47 -13.91
C ARG A 165 -21.40 6.92 -14.43
N PHE A 166 -20.44 7.71 -13.96
CA PHE A 166 -20.32 9.10 -14.40
C PHE A 166 -19.66 9.23 -15.78
N VAL A 167 -18.57 8.49 -16.05
CA VAL A 167 -17.80 8.59 -17.29
C VAL A 167 -18.19 7.57 -18.35
N LEU A 168 -18.97 6.54 -18.00
CA LEU A 168 -19.32 5.40 -18.87
C LEU A 168 -18.09 4.69 -19.44
N GLN A 169 -16.98 4.74 -18.72
CA GLN A 169 -15.73 4.05 -19.06
C GLN A 169 -15.30 3.19 -17.89
N PRO A 170 -14.58 2.08 -18.12
CA PRO A 170 -14.01 1.31 -17.03
C PRO A 170 -13.00 2.13 -16.24
N VAL A 171 -13.08 2.00 -14.94
CA VAL A 171 -12.24 2.69 -13.94
C VAL A 171 -11.40 1.69 -13.20
N VAL A 172 -10.11 1.99 -13.01
CA VAL A 172 -9.18 1.20 -12.22
C VAL A 172 -8.47 2.09 -11.22
N LEU A 173 -8.51 1.74 -9.96
CA LEU A 173 -7.73 2.36 -8.91
C LEU A 173 -6.52 1.48 -8.59
N LEU A 174 -5.33 2.02 -8.73
CA LEU A 174 -4.07 1.34 -8.45
C LEU A 174 -3.43 1.89 -7.17
N GLY A 175 -2.72 1.02 -6.44
CA GLY A 175 -1.83 1.40 -5.37
C GLY A 175 -0.49 1.98 -5.86
N ASP A 176 0.34 2.43 -4.93
CA ASP A 176 1.70 2.92 -5.19
C ASP A 176 2.66 1.80 -5.65
N ASP A 177 2.28 0.54 -5.44
CA ASP A 177 2.95 -0.69 -5.92
C ASP A 177 2.39 -1.21 -7.26
N ALA A 178 1.52 -0.43 -7.92
CA ALA A 178 0.82 -0.78 -9.17
C ALA A 178 -0.17 -1.97 -9.05
N ARG A 179 -0.56 -2.37 -7.84
CA ARG A 179 -1.61 -3.37 -7.64
C ARG A 179 -2.99 -2.75 -7.82
N VAL A 180 -3.90 -3.52 -8.38
CA VAL A 180 -5.31 -3.15 -8.47
C VAL A 180 -5.92 -3.14 -7.08
N LEU A 181 -6.44 -1.98 -6.66
CA LEU A 181 -7.14 -1.79 -5.39
C LEU A 181 -8.66 -1.90 -5.56
N ALA A 182 -9.19 -1.36 -6.66
CA ALA A 182 -10.62 -1.41 -6.97
C ALA A 182 -10.87 -1.22 -8.45
N THR A 183 -12.01 -1.70 -8.95
CA THR A 183 -12.45 -1.53 -10.34
C THR A 183 -13.91 -1.14 -10.42
N GLY A 184 -14.29 -0.42 -11.50
CA GLY A 184 -15.68 -0.08 -11.82
C GLY A 184 -15.95 -0.29 -13.30
N GLY A 185 -17.08 -0.91 -13.66
CA GLY A 185 -17.47 -1.20 -15.03
C GLY A 185 -16.67 -2.30 -15.72
N LEU A 186 -16.06 -3.18 -14.93
CA LEU A 186 -15.38 -4.38 -15.38
C LEU A 186 -16.12 -5.59 -14.74
N ASP A 187 -17.38 -5.79 -15.15
CA ASP A 187 -18.22 -6.88 -14.67
C ASP A 187 -17.78 -8.21 -15.31
N GLY A 188 -17.33 -9.13 -14.49
CA GLY A 188 -16.68 -10.38 -14.91
C GLY A 188 -15.18 -10.20 -15.09
N GLN A 189 -14.41 -11.27 -15.10
CA GLN A 189 -12.95 -11.17 -15.22
C GLN A 189 -12.60 -10.33 -16.44
N PRO A 190 -11.88 -9.22 -16.27
CA PRO A 190 -11.51 -8.36 -17.37
C PRO A 190 -10.47 -9.09 -18.22
N THR A 191 -10.93 -9.74 -19.24
CA THR A 191 -10.08 -10.38 -20.22
C THR A 191 -10.24 -9.62 -21.54
N ASP A 192 -9.18 -9.01 -22.00
CA ASP A 192 -9.07 -8.66 -23.41
C ASP A 192 -8.71 -9.93 -24.16
N GLY A 193 -9.73 -10.68 -24.61
CA GLY A 193 -9.60 -11.84 -25.47
C GLY A 193 -8.77 -13.03 -24.96
N GLN A 194 -8.27 -13.05 -23.73
CA GLN A 194 -7.58 -14.15 -23.01
C GLN A 194 -6.51 -13.68 -21.98
N ARG A 195 -6.23 -12.38 -21.83
CA ARG A 195 -5.23 -11.88 -20.88
C ARG A 195 -5.88 -11.28 -19.64
N PRO A 196 -5.35 -11.53 -18.42
CA PRO A 196 -5.83 -10.88 -17.22
C PRO A 196 -5.56 -9.36 -17.26
N LEU A 197 -6.45 -8.56 -16.68
CA LEU A 197 -6.33 -7.10 -16.62
C LEU A 197 -4.96 -6.63 -16.10
N ALA A 198 -4.39 -7.37 -15.16
CA ALA A 198 -3.08 -7.07 -14.57
C ALA A 198 -1.96 -6.98 -15.61
N ASP A 199 -2.05 -7.72 -16.72
CA ASP A 199 -1.03 -7.72 -17.79
C ASP A 199 -1.19 -6.53 -18.76
N LEU A 200 -2.36 -5.87 -18.76
CA LEU A 200 -2.66 -4.70 -19.59
C LEU A 200 -2.30 -3.41 -18.87
N LEU A 201 -2.28 -3.43 -17.55
CA LEU A 201 -2.06 -2.23 -16.74
C LEU A 201 -0.58 -1.82 -16.74
N PRO A 202 -0.31 -0.52 -16.59
CA PRO A 202 1.04 0.00 -16.53
C PRO A 202 1.77 -0.56 -15.29
N ASN A 203 3.01 -0.97 -15.49
CA ASN A 203 3.86 -1.37 -14.38
C ASN A 203 4.38 -0.14 -13.60
N LEU A 204 4.96 -0.40 -12.42
CA LEU A 204 5.44 0.65 -11.52
C LEU A 204 6.48 1.58 -12.16
N THR A 205 7.33 1.06 -13.05
CA THR A 205 8.35 1.84 -13.77
C THR A 205 7.69 2.84 -14.73
N MET A 206 6.68 2.41 -15.47
CA MET A 206 5.91 3.29 -16.38
C MET A 206 5.17 4.38 -15.61
N LEU A 207 4.51 4.04 -14.49
CA LEU A 207 3.81 5.01 -13.65
C LEU A 207 4.76 6.07 -13.08
N ARG A 208 5.91 5.65 -12.58
CA ARG A 208 6.93 6.57 -12.05
C ARG A 208 7.55 7.46 -13.14
N SER A 209 7.82 6.89 -14.32
CA SER A 209 8.33 7.65 -15.46
C SER A 209 7.30 8.68 -15.94
N TRP A 210 6.03 8.28 -16.05
CA TRP A 210 4.95 9.19 -16.41
C TRP A 210 4.84 10.36 -15.43
N LEU A 211 4.85 10.06 -14.13
CA LEU A 211 4.79 11.08 -13.08
C LEU A 211 5.98 12.05 -13.14
N ALA A 212 7.19 11.52 -13.36
CA ALA A 212 8.40 12.34 -13.45
C ALA A 212 8.36 13.31 -14.65
N THR A 213 7.79 12.86 -15.78
CA THR A 213 7.67 13.66 -17.02
C THR A 213 6.56 14.71 -16.92
N ASN A 214 5.48 14.42 -16.20
CA ASN A 214 4.29 15.28 -16.12
C ASN A 214 4.22 16.09 -14.80
N LYS A 215 5.29 16.14 -14.03
CA LYS A 215 5.36 16.96 -12.83
C LYS A 215 5.41 18.45 -13.22
N ASP A 216 4.26 19.12 -13.14
CA ASP A 216 4.21 20.58 -13.19
C ASP A 216 4.25 21.12 -11.76
N PRO A 217 5.25 21.97 -11.41
CA PRO A 217 5.32 22.58 -10.08
C PRO A 217 4.10 23.44 -9.71
N ALA A 218 3.32 23.88 -10.71
CA ALA A 218 2.13 24.71 -10.53
C ALA A 218 0.83 23.91 -10.40
N LEU A 219 0.84 22.61 -10.72
CA LEU A 219 -0.34 21.74 -10.67
C LEU A 219 -0.22 20.75 -9.51
N THR A 220 -1.20 20.76 -8.64
CA THR A 220 -1.28 19.89 -7.47
C THR A 220 -1.45 18.40 -7.84
N ALA A 221 -2.05 18.10 -9.00
CA ALA A 221 -2.20 16.75 -9.54
C ALA A 221 -2.30 16.78 -11.07
N PRO A 222 -1.28 16.33 -11.81
CA PRO A 222 -1.34 16.27 -13.27
C PRO A 222 -2.35 15.22 -13.73
N VAL A 223 -3.11 15.54 -14.79
CA VAL A 223 -3.92 14.56 -15.52
C VAL A 223 -3.29 14.38 -16.89
N GLY A 224 -3.18 13.15 -17.35
CA GLY A 224 -2.58 12.88 -18.64
C GLY A 224 -3.05 11.58 -19.25
N ILE A 225 -2.52 11.27 -20.43
CA ILE A 225 -2.79 10.02 -21.13
C ILE A 225 -1.59 9.09 -20.95
N LEU A 226 -1.87 7.83 -20.63
CA LEU A 226 -0.88 6.78 -20.52
C LEU A 226 -1.22 5.65 -21.51
N PRO A 227 -0.28 5.23 -22.39
CA PRO A 227 -0.47 4.05 -23.22
C PRO A 227 -0.49 2.79 -22.33
N LEU A 228 -1.38 1.85 -22.66
CA LEU A 228 -1.47 0.55 -22.00
C LEU A 228 -0.54 -0.47 -22.68
N GLN A 229 -0.12 -1.50 -21.95
CA GLN A 229 0.75 -2.57 -22.47
C GLN A 229 -0.06 -3.56 -23.32
N THR A 230 -0.48 -3.13 -24.51
CA THR A 230 -1.25 -3.97 -25.41
C THR A 230 -0.35 -4.61 -26.47
N SER A 231 -0.45 -5.93 -26.65
CA SER A 231 0.21 -6.65 -27.72
C SER A 231 -0.86 -7.10 -28.72
N GLY A 232 -1.09 -6.29 -29.78
CA GLY A 232 -1.94 -6.68 -30.90
C GLY A 232 -2.95 -5.63 -31.37
N ILE A 233 -3.45 -5.82 -32.59
CA ILE A 233 -4.39 -4.92 -33.28
C ILE A 233 -5.81 -5.00 -32.69
N THR A 234 -6.10 -6.02 -31.89
CA THR A 234 -7.43 -6.36 -31.35
C THR A 234 -7.65 -5.97 -29.90
N ALA A 235 -6.75 -5.17 -29.31
CA ALA A 235 -6.89 -4.77 -27.93
C ALA A 235 -8.10 -3.84 -27.71
N THR A 236 -8.98 -4.18 -26.77
CA THR A 236 -10.17 -3.40 -26.43
C THR A 236 -9.80 -2.04 -25.84
N TYR A 237 -8.76 -2.01 -24.98
CA TYR A 237 -8.27 -0.79 -24.35
C TYR A 237 -6.83 -0.52 -24.77
N ARG A 238 -6.54 0.68 -25.27
CA ARG A 238 -5.20 1.07 -25.72
C ARG A 238 -4.54 2.15 -24.86
N GLN A 239 -5.34 2.97 -24.23
CA GLN A 239 -4.89 4.11 -23.45
C GLN A 239 -5.71 4.23 -22.18
N ALA A 240 -5.18 4.94 -21.18
CA ALA A 240 -5.92 5.37 -20.02
C ALA A 240 -5.69 6.84 -19.74
N VAL A 241 -6.72 7.55 -19.31
CA VAL A 241 -6.55 8.83 -18.64
C VAL A 241 -6.13 8.53 -17.20
N ILE A 242 -5.05 9.15 -16.76
CA ILE A 242 -4.42 8.89 -15.46
C ILE A 242 -4.36 10.15 -14.61
N ALA A 243 -4.68 10.02 -13.32
CA ALA A 243 -4.43 11.03 -12.29
C ALA A 243 -3.79 10.37 -11.06
N PRO A 244 -2.75 10.97 -10.46
CA PRO A 244 -2.13 10.43 -9.26
C PRO A 244 -3.02 10.69 -8.02
N ILE A 245 -3.11 9.70 -7.15
CA ILE A 245 -3.76 9.81 -5.83
C ILE A 245 -2.72 10.38 -4.87
N MET A 246 -2.87 11.68 -4.53
CA MET A 246 -1.91 12.42 -3.72
C MET A 246 -2.31 12.42 -2.25
N ALA A 247 -1.36 12.10 -1.36
CA ALA A 247 -1.46 12.34 0.07
C ALA A 247 -0.37 13.34 0.52
N SER A 248 -0.42 13.77 1.78
CA SER A 248 0.54 14.74 2.35
C SER A 248 2.00 14.29 2.27
N ASP A 249 2.25 12.99 2.20
CA ASP A 249 3.56 12.35 2.19
C ASP A 249 3.93 11.75 0.81
N GLY A 250 3.15 12.05 -0.23
CA GLY A 250 3.45 11.68 -1.61
C GLY A 250 2.32 10.96 -2.36
N VAL A 251 2.69 10.33 -3.48
CA VAL A 251 1.75 9.55 -4.31
C VAL A 251 1.44 8.22 -3.62
N ARG A 252 0.15 7.93 -3.46
CA ARG A 252 -0.37 6.70 -2.85
C ARG A 252 -1.00 5.75 -3.84
N GLY A 253 -1.14 6.18 -5.08
CA GLY A 253 -1.72 5.37 -6.13
C GLY A 253 -2.09 6.19 -7.34
N TYR A 254 -2.91 5.59 -8.20
CA TYR A 254 -3.33 6.21 -9.46
C TYR A 254 -4.77 5.86 -9.78
N CYS A 255 -5.52 6.85 -10.27
CA CYS A 255 -6.85 6.67 -10.83
C CYS A 255 -6.71 6.60 -12.35
N LEU A 256 -7.18 5.51 -12.96
CA LEU A 256 -7.16 5.30 -14.41
C LEU A 256 -8.58 5.18 -14.96
N LEU A 257 -8.85 5.87 -16.07
CA LEU A 257 -10.05 5.71 -16.87
C LEU A 257 -9.61 5.06 -18.18
N LEU A 258 -10.08 3.83 -18.44
CA LEU A 258 -9.65 3.05 -19.60
C LEU A 258 -10.39 3.53 -20.86
N ARG A 259 -9.65 3.83 -21.93
CA ARG A 259 -10.18 4.22 -23.23
C ARG A 259 -10.19 3.05 -24.20
N THR A 260 -11.32 2.87 -24.89
CA THR A 260 -11.44 1.89 -25.97
C THR A 260 -10.75 2.38 -27.23
N ALA A 261 -10.40 1.46 -28.12
CA ALA A 261 -9.81 1.80 -29.43
C ALA A 261 -10.71 2.72 -30.29
N GLN A 262 -12.03 2.70 -30.06
CA GLN A 262 -12.98 3.53 -30.78
C GLN A 262 -12.99 5.00 -30.31
N GLN A 263 -12.53 5.28 -29.11
CA GLN A 263 -12.46 6.64 -28.55
C GLN A 263 -11.27 7.46 -29.09
N GLY A 264 -10.40 6.83 -29.89
CA GLY A 264 -9.29 7.46 -30.61
C GLY A 264 -8.16 8.00 -29.72
N ASP A 265 -7.07 8.44 -30.38
CA ASP A 265 -5.91 9.08 -29.74
C ASP A 265 -6.16 10.58 -29.43
N GLY A 266 -7.41 10.94 -29.09
CA GLY A 266 -7.84 12.31 -28.87
C GLY A 266 -7.38 12.95 -27.56
N GLU A 267 -7.52 14.27 -27.48
CA GLU A 267 -7.33 15.06 -26.26
C GLU A 267 -8.24 14.54 -25.12
N ILE A 268 -7.82 14.80 -23.86
CA ILE A 268 -8.61 14.48 -22.68
C ILE A 268 -9.89 15.32 -22.71
N SER A 269 -11.06 14.69 -22.61
CA SER A 269 -12.30 15.43 -22.48
C SER A 269 -12.42 16.07 -21.11
N ALA A 270 -13.18 17.18 -21.01
CA ALA A 270 -13.39 17.84 -19.71
C ALA A 270 -14.06 16.93 -18.67
N VAL A 271 -14.86 15.96 -19.13
CA VAL A 271 -15.51 14.96 -18.26
C VAL A 271 -14.51 13.98 -17.69
N GLU A 272 -13.60 13.47 -18.52
CA GLU A 272 -12.53 12.56 -18.09
C GLU A 272 -11.57 13.26 -17.13
N GLU A 273 -11.21 14.52 -17.40
CA GLU A 273 -10.37 15.32 -16.54
C GLU A 273 -10.99 15.49 -15.15
N VAL A 274 -12.26 15.94 -15.11
CA VAL A 274 -13.02 16.07 -13.86
C VAL A 274 -13.12 14.75 -13.11
N ALA A 275 -13.49 13.67 -13.81
CA ALA A 275 -13.64 12.36 -13.19
C ALA A 275 -12.31 11.82 -12.62
N ALA A 276 -11.22 11.96 -13.37
CA ALA A 276 -9.90 11.52 -12.92
C ALA A 276 -9.45 12.29 -11.68
N LEU A 277 -9.59 13.62 -11.67
CA LEU A 277 -9.23 14.48 -10.52
C LEU A 277 -10.12 14.22 -9.31
N GLN A 278 -11.44 14.19 -9.49
CA GLN A 278 -12.36 13.94 -8.37
C GLN A 278 -12.22 12.51 -7.83
N GLY A 279 -12.00 11.55 -8.72
CA GLY A 279 -11.74 10.16 -8.34
C GLY A 279 -10.45 10.00 -7.55
N ALA A 280 -9.36 10.61 -8.01
CA ALA A 280 -8.10 10.61 -7.28
C ALA A 280 -8.22 11.28 -5.92
N SER A 281 -8.93 12.42 -5.82
CA SER A 281 -9.18 13.13 -4.56
C SER A 281 -10.02 12.31 -3.58
N ALA A 282 -11.08 11.65 -4.06
CA ALA A 282 -11.92 10.80 -3.23
C ALA A 282 -11.18 9.54 -2.75
N ALA A 283 -10.37 8.94 -3.61
CA ALA A 283 -9.50 7.82 -3.25
C ALA A 283 -8.44 8.22 -2.21
N ALA A 284 -7.86 9.43 -2.34
CA ALA A 284 -6.94 9.98 -1.34
C ALA A 284 -7.62 10.18 0.02
N LEU A 285 -8.86 10.66 0.05
CA LEU A 285 -9.65 10.82 1.28
C LEU A 285 -9.94 9.46 1.94
N GLU A 286 -10.37 8.46 1.17
CA GLU A 286 -10.60 7.10 1.68
C GLU A 286 -9.32 6.48 2.22
N TRP A 287 -8.21 6.64 1.49
CA TRP A 287 -6.90 6.19 1.95
C TRP A 287 -6.49 6.88 3.26
N ALA A 288 -6.64 8.22 3.35
CA ALA A 288 -6.32 8.98 4.57
C ALA A 288 -7.16 8.51 5.77
N LYS A 289 -8.45 8.23 5.56
CA LYS A 289 -9.34 7.68 6.58
C LYS A 289 -8.89 6.30 7.04
N GLN A 290 -8.60 5.37 6.11
CA GLN A 290 -8.11 4.03 6.45
C GLN A 290 -6.78 4.09 7.20
N ASN A 291 -5.88 4.97 6.76
CA ASN A 291 -4.60 5.18 7.42
C ASN A 291 -4.77 5.78 8.84
N ALA A 292 -5.68 6.74 9.02
CA ALA A 292 -5.98 7.32 10.33
C ALA A 292 -6.55 6.29 11.31
N VAL A 293 -7.45 5.41 10.84
CA VAL A 293 -7.98 4.28 11.63
C VAL A 293 -6.84 3.34 12.01
N GLY A 294 -6.00 2.93 11.05
CA GLY A 294 -4.84 2.07 11.31
C GLY A 294 -3.86 2.65 12.33
N ILE A 295 -3.55 3.97 12.21
CA ILE A 295 -2.70 4.67 13.19
C ILE A 295 -3.36 4.71 14.58
N ALA A 296 -4.67 4.95 14.65
CA ALA A 296 -5.39 4.95 15.92
C ALA A 296 -5.38 3.56 16.58
N GLU A 297 -5.63 2.51 15.80
CA GLU A 297 -5.54 1.13 16.28
C GLU A 297 -4.12 0.76 16.74
N GLU A 298 -3.09 1.14 15.97
CA GLU A 298 -1.69 0.90 16.35
C GLU A 298 -1.32 1.62 17.65
N ARG A 299 -1.79 2.87 17.82
CA ARG A 299 -1.62 3.60 19.09
C ARG A 299 -2.34 2.93 20.26
N MET A 300 -3.56 2.48 20.06
CA MET A 300 -4.31 1.75 21.10
C MET A 300 -3.59 0.45 21.48
N ARG A 301 -3.06 -0.30 20.50
CA ARG A 301 -2.28 -1.51 20.73
C ARG A 301 -0.97 -1.22 21.46
N ALA A 302 -0.27 -0.17 21.08
CA ALA A 302 0.96 0.25 21.77
C ALA A 302 0.70 0.70 23.21
N THR A 303 -0.32 1.52 23.43
CA THR A 303 -0.73 1.97 24.78
C THR A 303 -1.14 0.79 25.66
N PHE A 304 -1.90 -0.16 25.10
CA PHE A 304 -2.27 -1.39 25.83
C PHE A 304 -1.04 -2.16 26.32
N LEU A 305 -0.04 -2.36 25.45
CA LEU A 305 1.18 -3.05 25.84
C LEU A 305 2.01 -2.27 26.85
N ASP A 306 2.06 -0.94 26.74
CA ASP A 306 2.80 -0.11 27.70
C ASP A 306 2.17 -0.17 29.08
N GLU A 307 0.83 -0.07 29.15
CA GLU A 307 0.08 -0.22 30.39
C GLU A 307 0.24 -1.63 30.98
N LEU A 308 0.11 -2.69 30.17
CA LEU A 308 0.30 -4.08 30.60
C LEU A 308 1.68 -4.32 31.20
N LEU A 309 2.71 -3.80 30.57
CA LEU A 309 4.10 -3.96 31.01
C LEU A 309 4.45 -3.08 32.22
N ALA A 310 3.70 -2.01 32.45
CA ALA A 310 3.90 -1.11 33.61
C ALA A 310 3.07 -1.51 34.84
N ALA A 311 1.88 -2.13 34.64
CA ALA A 311 0.93 -2.42 35.70
C ALA A 311 1.41 -3.51 36.66
N GLU A 312 1.08 -3.38 37.96
CA GLU A 312 1.00 -4.52 38.87
C GLU A 312 -0.30 -5.28 38.54
N ILE A 313 -0.16 -6.51 38.03
CA ILE A 313 -1.30 -7.29 37.52
C ILE A 313 -2.01 -7.95 38.71
N ALA A 314 -3.03 -7.25 39.23
CA ALA A 314 -3.92 -7.75 40.27
C ALA A 314 -5.12 -8.52 39.70
N ASP A 315 -5.59 -8.16 38.49
CA ASP A 315 -6.71 -8.81 37.79
C ASP A 315 -6.27 -9.21 36.38
N GLU A 316 -5.82 -10.44 36.23
CA GLU A 316 -5.40 -11.01 34.93
C GLU A 316 -6.55 -11.17 33.96
N GLU A 317 -7.76 -11.50 34.43
CA GLU A 317 -8.93 -11.67 33.58
C GLU A 317 -9.35 -10.36 32.89
N ALA A 318 -9.24 -9.21 33.59
CA ALA A 318 -9.51 -7.90 32.98
C ALA A 318 -8.55 -7.61 31.81
N TRP A 319 -7.28 -7.97 31.95
CA TRP A 319 -6.29 -7.83 30.88
C TRP A 319 -6.57 -8.77 29.72
N VAL A 320 -6.98 -10.01 29.98
CA VAL A 320 -7.37 -10.99 28.95
C VAL A 320 -8.58 -10.47 28.16
N ARG A 321 -9.63 -9.99 28.84
CA ARG A 321 -10.81 -9.39 28.16
C ARG A 321 -10.43 -8.18 27.31
N ARG A 322 -9.57 -7.30 27.83
CA ARG A 322 -9.09 -6.12 27.07
C ARG A 322 -8.22 -6.52 25.87
N GLY A 323 -7.36 -7.53 26.02
CA GLY A 323 -6.56 -8.09 24.92
C GLY A 323 -7.45 -8.67 23.82
N ALA A 324 -8.50 -9.40 24.20
CA ALA A 324 -9.47 -9.96 23.24
C ALA A 324 -10.16 -8.89 22.39
N SER A 325 -10.48 -7.70 22.97
CA SER A 325 -11.03 -6.57 22.21
C SER A 325 -10.06 -6.01 21.15
N LEU A 326 -8.77 -6.26 21.30
CA LEU A 326 -7.69 -5.92 20.35
C LEU A 326 -7.26 -7.10 19.48
N THR A 327 -8.05 -8.18 19.47
CA THR A 327 -7.79 -9.43 18.74
C THR A 327 -6.58 -10.24 19.25
N TYR A 328 -6.12 -9.99 20.48
CA TYR A 328 -5.02 -10.73 21.09
C TYR A 328 -5.54 -11.82 22.03
N ASP A 329 -5.10 -13.06 21.83
CA ASP A 329 -5.38 -14.17 22.74
C ASP A 329 -4.30 -14.25 23.83
N LEU A 330 -4.53 -13.57 24.95
CA LEU A 330 -3.61 -13.54 26.07
C LEU A 330 -3.68 -14.79 26.97
N THR A 331 -4.58 -15.73 26.69
CA THR A 331 -4.67 -17.00 27.43
C THR A 331 -3.54 -17.97 27.06
N ARG A 332 -2.99 -17.82 25.85
CA ARG A 332 -1.86 -18.62 25.37
C ARG A 332 -0.54 -18.15 25.97
N PRO A 333 0.45 -19.04 26.14
CA PRO A 333 1.80 -18.61 26.47
C PRO A 333 2.40 -17.73 25.36
N HIS A 334 3.17 -16.72 25.76
CA HIS A 334 3.85 -15.82 24.83
C HIS A 334 5.35 -15.75 25.14
N VAL A 335 6.13 -15.48 24.11
CA VAL A 335 7.57 -15.24 24.21
C VAL A 335 7.87 -13.84 23.70
N ALA A 336 8.54 -13.03 24.51
CA ALA A 336 9.02 -11.74 24.04
C ALA A 336 10.19 -11.91 23.06
N MET A 337 10.12 -11.20 21.95
CA MET A 337 11.16 -11.10 20.93
C MET A 337 11.43 -9.64 20.64
N LEU A 338 12.67 -9.19 20.78
CA LEU A 338 13.12 -7.84 20.44
C LEU A 338 13.94 -7.89 19.15
N VAL A 339 13.52 -7.16 18.13
CA VAL A 339 14.12 -7.18 16.80
C VAL A 339 14.62 -5.80 16.43
N GLU A 340 15.93 -5.63 16.33
CA GLU A 340 16.60 -4.48 15.72
C GLU A 340 16.96 -4.82 14.27
N ALA A 341 16.68 -3.89 13.35
CA ALA A 341 17.08 -4.01 11.96
C ALA A 341 17.61 -2.68 11.44
N SER A 342 18.75 -2.72 10.77
CA SER A 342 19.34 -1.57 10.06
C SER A 342 19.54 -1.90 8.58
N HIS A 343 19.47 -0.88 7.72
CA HIS A 343 19.53 -1.00 6.26
C HIS A 343 18.40 -1.86 5.65
N VAL A 344 17.24 -1.92 6.32
CA VAL A 344 16.02 -2.55 5.83
C VAL A 344 15.00 -1.44 5.51
N PRO A 345 14.63 -1.25 4.23
CA PRO A 345 13.62 -0.25 3.84
C PRO A 345 12.26 -0.53 4.51
N ASN A 346 11.56 0.53 4.87
CA ASN A 346 10.21 0.45 5.46
C ASN A 346 10.10 -0.44 6.70
N TRP A 347 11.15 -0.52 7.51
CA TRP A 347 11.10 -1.25 8.79
C TRP A 347 10.02 -0.64 9.72
N PRO A 348 9.14 -1.42 10.38
CA PRO A 348 9.15 -2.88 10.54
C PRO A 348 8.22 -3.66 9.58
N ALA A 349 7.74 -3.09 8.49
CA ALA A 349 6.78 -3.72 7.59
C ALA A 349 7.16 -5.16 7.13
N PRO A 350 8.44 -5.50 6.84
CA PRO A 350 8.81 -6.87 6.50
C PRO A 350 8.50 -7.89 7.61
N LEU A 351 8.72 -7.54 8.89
CA LEU A 351 8.40 -8.43 10.00
C LEU A 351 6.89 -8.59 10.19
N LEU A 352 6.14 -7.50 10.08
CA LEU A 352 4.67 -7.55 10.17
C LEU A 352 4.07 -8.42 9.06
N ARG A 353 4.62 -8.31 7.83
CA ARG A 353 4.22 -9.17 6.70
C ARG A 353 4.56 -10.63 6.94
N PHE A 354 5.75 -10.92 7.49
CA PHE A 354 6.16 -12.27 7.86
C PHE A 354 5.19 -12.90 8.87
N MET A 355 4.75 -12.12 9.86
CA MET A 355 3.72 -12.53 10.83
C MET A 355 2.36 -12.78 10.15
N GLN A 356 1.93 -11.91 9.25
CA GLN A 356 0.67 -12.05 8.51
C GLN A 356 0.64 -13.32 7.66
N VAL A 357 1.72 -13.61 6.92
CA VAL A 357 1.83 -14.83 6.08
C VAL A 357 1.69 -16.10 6.92
N ARG A 358 2.16 -16.07 8.17
CA ARG A 358 2.02 -17.17 9.13
C ARG A 358 0.72 -17.15 9.93
N ASN A 359 -0.17 -16.20 9.63
CA ASN A 359 -1.41 -15.99 10.38
C ASN A 359 -1.19 -15.80 11.91
N VAL A 360 -0.08 -15.14 12.26
CA VAL A 360 0.28 -14.86 13.66
C VAL A 360 -0.16 -13.45 14.02
N GLN A 361 -1.10 -13.34 14.94
CA GLN A 361 -1.51 -12.08 15.56
C GLN A 361 -0.79 -11.94 16.91
N ALA A 362 0.32 -11.20 16.90
CA ALA A 362 1.13 -11.00 18.09
C ALA A 362 1.10 -9.54 18.55
N PRO A 363 0.88 -9.28 19.84
CA PRO A 363 1.04 -7.95 20.42
C PRO A 363 2.46 -7.43 20.18
N HIS A 364 2.57 -6.21 19.65
CA HIS A 364 3.88 -5.61 19.35
C HIS A 364 3.88 -4.10 19.56
N THR A 365 5.05 -3.54 19.87
CA THR A 365 5.24 -2.10 20.05
C THR A 365 6.67 -1.70 19.69
N ARG A 366 6.84 -0.48 19.18
CA ARG A 366 8.18 0.08 18.95
C ARG A 366 8.83 0.49 20.24
N ARG A 367 10.13 0.19 20.36
CA ARG A 367 11.01 0.64 21.41
C ARG A 367 12.23 1.33 20.80
N ASN A 368 13.01 2.02 21.62
CA ASN A 368 14.23 2.69 21.16
C ASN A 368 15.21 1.70 20.51
N GLU A 369 15.24 0.47 21.01
CA GLU A 369 16.13 -0.59 20.55
C GLU A 369 15.61 -1.34 19.31
N GLY A 370 14.30 -1.24 18.99
CA GLY A 370 13.71 -1.99 17.88
C GLY A 370 12.23 -2.27 18.04
N LEU A 371 11.72 -3.31 17.40
CA LEU A 371 10.35 -3.79 17.56
C LEU A 371 10.30 -4.89 18.60
N LEU A 372 9.52 -4.67 19.66
CA LEU A 372 9.19 -5.68 20.65
C LEU A 372 7.93 -6.40 20.23
N VAL A 373 7.97 -7.74 20.16
CA VAL A 373 6.85 -8.61 19.77
C VAL A 373 6.65 -9.66 20.86
N PHE A 374 5.40 -9.90 21.27
CA PHE A 374 5.04 -11.03 22.12
C PHE A 374 4.45 -12.13 21.26
N TRP A 375 5.29 -13.08 20.87
CA TRP A 375 4.91 -14.14 19.95
C TRP A 375 4.13 -15.23 20.70
N PRO A 376 2.89 -15.56 20.26
CA PRO A 376 2.12 -16.63 20.86
C PRO A 376 2.72 -17.99 20.51
N ILE A 377 2.74 -18.89 21.48
CA ILE A 377 3.25 -20.27 21.34
C ILE A 377 2.24 -21.27 21.89
N ASP A 378 2.31 -22.51 21.43
CA ASP A 378 1.36 -23.54 21.87
C ASP A 378 1.77 -24.18 23.19
N ASN A 379 3.09 -24.29 23.47
CA ASN A 379 3.63 -24.89 24.67
C ASN A 379 4.77 -24.07 25.28
N ALA A 380 4.90 -24.10 26.60
CA ALA A 380 5.98 -23.40 27.32
C ALA A 380 7.41 -23.90 26.94
N SER A 381 7.54 -25.05 26.28
CA SER A 381 8.82 -25.58 25.78
C SER A 381 9.26 -25.00 24.44
N SER A 382 8.40 -24.22 23.75
CA SER A 382 8.57 -23.80 22.35
C SER A 382 9.47 -22.56 22.16
N GLY A 383 10.19 -22.06 23.17
CA GLY A 383 11.14 -20.96 23.00
C GLY A 383 12.26 -21.25 21.98
N ARG A 384 12.66 -22.51 21.83
CA ARG A 384 13.60 -22.94 20.78
C ARG A 384 13.00 -22.96 19.39
N GLU A 385 11.71 -23.26 19.25
CA GLU A 385 11.00 -23.18 17.98
C GLU A 385 10.95 -21.75 17.48
N LEU A 386 10.67 -20.77 18.36
CA LEU A 386 10.73 -19.37 17.99
C LEU A 386 12.12 -18.94 17.53
N LYS A 387 13.20 -19.51 18.11
CA LYS A 387 14.57 -19.28 17.63
C LYS A 387 14.75 -19.73 16.18
N VAL A 388 14.16 -20.87 15.79
CA VAL A 388 14.19 -21.36 14.41
C VAL A 388 13.39 -20.42 13.49
N ILE A 389 12.18 -20.05 13.87
CA ILE A 389 11.33 -19.11 13.11
C ILE A 389 12.01 -17.74 12.93
N ALA A 390 12.65 -17.23 13.99
CA ALA A 390 13.41 -15.99 13.93
C ALA A 390 14.65 -16.11 13.02
N GLY A 391 15.27 -17.30 12.97
CA GLY A 391 16.36 -17.63 12.04
C GLY A 391 15.89 -17.58 10.59
N GLU A 392 14.77 -18.21 10.25
CA GLU A 392 14.16 -18.16 8.92
C GLU A 392 13.85 -16.72 8.50
N PHE A 393 13.31 -15.91 9.41
CA PHE A 393 13.10 -14.49 9.14
C PHE A 393 14.41 -13.75 8.86
N ALA A 394 15.45 -13.99 9.65
CA ALA A 394 16.76 -13.36 9.47
C ALA A 394 17.38 -13.75 8.11
N GLU A 395 17.31 -15.02 7.72
CA GLU A 395 17.78 -15.50 6.42
C GLU A 395 17.00 -14.87 5.26
N GLN A 396 15.69 -14.79 5.37
CA GLN A 396 14.85 -14.15 4.36
C GLN A 396 15.20 -12.67 4.16
N ILE A 397 15.42 -11.93 5.26
CA ILE A 397 15.83 -10.52 5.20
C ILE A 397 17.23 -10.40 4.60
N GLN A 398 18.16 -11.28 4.98
CA GLN A 398 19.54 -11.23 4.46
C GLN A 398 19.59 -11.52 2.95
N MET A 399 18.75 -12.45 2.45
CA MET A 399 18.62 -12.72 1.00
C MET A 399 18.03 -11.53 0.25
N GLN A 400 17.03 -10.89 0.81
CA GLN A 400 16.35 -9.75 0.17
C GLN A 400 17.15 -8.45 0.25
N TYR A 401 17.90 -8.26 1.36
CA TYR A 401 18.69 -7.08 1.65
C TYR A 401 20.09 -7.46 2.12
N PRO A 402 21.05 -7.70 1.24
CA PRO A 402 22.39 -8.19 1.60
C PRO A 402 23.19 -7.31 2.56
N ARG A 403 22.83 -6.02 2.67
CA ARG A 403 23.47 -5.06 3.59
C ARG A 403 22.72 -4.94 4.92
N ALA A 404 21.61 -5.65 5.11
CA ALA A 404 20.84 -5.60 6.34
C ALA A 404 21.68 -6.16 7.51
N ARG A 405 21.53 -5.52 8.66
CA ARG A 405 22.00 -6.07 9.94
C ARG A 405 20.81 -6.27 10.84
N LEU A 406 20.62 -7.51 11.30
CA LEU A 406 19.57 -7.88 12.25
C LEU A 406 20.21 -8.35 13.56
N VAL A 407 19.59 -7.93 14.66
CA VAL A 407 19.86 -8.48 16.00
C VAL A 407 18.52 -8.83 16.63
N ILE A 408 18.32 -10.11 16.94
CA ILE A 408 17.07 -10.63 17.49
C ILE A 408 17.36 -11.27 18.85
N GLY A 409 16.79 -10.69 19.91
CA GLY A 409 16.83 -11.24 21.25
C GLY A 409 15.50 -11.89 21.62
N ILE A 410 15.53 -13.13 22.12
CA ILE A 410 14.35 -13.91 22.49
C ILE A 410 14.42 -14.24 23.97
N GLY A 411 13.33 -13.94 24.70
CA GLY A 411 13.15 -14.31 26.12
C GLY A 411 12.68 -15.75 26.29
N ARG A 412 12.38 -16.13 27.51
CA ARG A 412 11.72 -17.42 27.83
C ARG A 412 10.20 -17.29 27.71
N PRO A 413 9.50 -18.39 27.44
CA PRO A 413 8.05 -18.42 27.50
C PRO A 413 7.50 -17.95 28.84
N GLY A 414 6.51 -17.08 28.81
CA GLY A 414 5.73 -16.68 29.97
C GLY A 414 4.30 -17.21 29.87
N VAL A 415 3.85 -17.94 30.86
CA VAL A 415 2.44 -18.34 31.02
C VAL A 415 1.75 -17.27 31.85
N GLY A 416 0.66 -16.70 31.32
CA GLY A 416 -0.02 -15.58 31.93
C GLY A 416 0.70 -14.24 31.74
N VAL A 417 -0.07 -13.17 31.74
CA VAL A 417 0.43 -11.81 31.42
C VAL A 417 1.41 -11.26 32.45
N ALA A 418 1.37 -11.75 33.68
CA ALA A 418 2.30 -11.37 34.76
C ALA A 418 3.78 -11.68 34.38
N ASN A 419 4.02 -12.71 33.60
CA ASN A 419 5.35 -13.14 33.18
C ASN A 419 5.89 -12.40 31.93
N TRP A 420 5.10 -11.56 31.29
CA TRP A 420 5.50 -10.85 30.08
C TRP A 420 6.65 -9.87 30.32
N ARG A 421 6.64 -9.20 31.48
CA ARG A 421 7.72 -8.28 31.89
C ARG A 421 9.06 -9.01 32.01
N GLN A 422 9.04 -10.20 32.63
CA GLN A 422 10.26 -11.01 32.75
C GLN A 422 10.75 -11.50 31.38
N SER A 423 9.84 -12.00 30.54
CA SER A 423 10.18 -12.42 29.17
C SER A 423 10.76 -11.26 28.34
N GLN A 424 10.18 -10.05 28.45
CA GLN A 424 10.71 -8.85 27.82
C GLN A 424 12.13 -8.51 28.29
N GLN A 425 12.36 -8.52 29.61
CA GLN A 425 13.69 -8.26 30.17
C GLN A 425 14.73 -9.26 29.64
N GLN A 426 14.36 -10.52 29.59
CA GLN A 426 15.21 -11.58 29.05
C GLN A 426 15.47 -11.41 27.55
N ALA A 427 14.45 -11.01 26.76
CA ALA A 427 14.62 -10.71 25.34
C ALA A 427 15.59 -9.55 25.12
N ARG A 428 15.49 -8.49 25.94
CA ARG A 428 16.39 -7.33 25.90
C ARG A 428 17.83 -7.71 26.23
N GLU A 429 18.04 -8.56 27.26
CA GLU A 429 19.37 -9.06 27.61
C GLU A 429 19.96 -9.93 26.48
N SER A 430 19.14 -10.81 25.89
CA SER A 430 19.55 -11.62 24.74
C SER A 430 19.94 -10.78 23.55
N TRP A 431 19.14 -9.74 23.24
CA TRP A 431 19.43 -8.77 22.17
C TRP A 431 20.76 -8.04 22.45
N ARG A 432 20.98 -7.53 23.67
CA ARG A 432 22.20 -6.83 24.02
C ARG A 432 23.44 -7.71 23.87
N LEU A 433 23.41 -8.93 24.41
CA LEU A 433 24.51 -9.89 24.29
C LEU A 433 24.73 -10.34 22.84
N GLY A 434 23.66 -10.56 22.08
CA GLY A 434 23.74 -10.90 20.65
C GLY A 434 24.41 -9.81 19.82
N LYS A 435 24.15 -8.54 20.14
CA LYS A 435 24.76 -7.38 19.49
C LYS A 435 26.27 -7.28 19.75
N GLU A 436 26.71 -7.66 20.97
CA GLU A 436 28.13 -7.65 21.33
C GLU A 436 28.89 -8.86 20.77
N TRP A 437 28.25 -10.01 20.67
CA TRP A 437 28.92 -11.23 20.23
C TRP A 437 29.03 -11.40 18.73
N GLU A 438 28.19 -10.71 17.95
CA GLU A 438 28.12 -10.78 16.48
C GLU A 438 28.13 -12.22 15.88
N ALA A 439 27.96 -13.25 16.71
CA ALA A 439 28.09 -14.64 16.31
C ALA A 439 26.88 -15.22 15.61
N SER A 440 25.70 -14.64 15.84
CA SER A 440 24.41 -15.06 15.24
C SER A 440 23.42 -13.91 15.31
N PRO A 441 22.61 -13.71 14.28
CA PRO A 441 21.56 -12.69 14.32
C PRO A 441 20.47 -12.98 15.38
N VAL A 442 20.39 -14.23 15.89
CA VAL A 442 19.35 -14.65 16.83
C VAL A 442 19.96 -15.22 18.10
N THR A 443 19.64 -14.61 19.22
CA THR A 443 20.05 -15.04 20.57
C THR A 443 18.83 -15.39 21.42
N TYR A 444 18.78 -16.62 21.94
CA TYR A 444 17.71 -17.08 22.82
C TYR A 444 18.22 -17.12 24.27
N PHE A 445 17.49 -16.52 25.21
CA PHE A 445 17.88 -16.44 26.62
C PHE A 445 18.14 -17.82 27.27
N GLY A 446 17.35 -18.83 26.84
CA GLY A 446 17.53 -20.21 27.33
C GLY A 446 18.89 -20.83 26.98
N ASP A 447 19.55 -20.36 25.92
CA ASP A 447 20.84 -20.87 25.45
C ASP A 447 22.03 -20.13 26.08
N LEU A 448 21.81 -19.08 26.87
CA LEU A 448 22.89 -18.24 27.43
C LEU A 448 23.68 -18.92 28.56
N GLY A 449 23.20 -20.05 29.07
CA GLY A 449 23.92 -20.80 30.11
C GLY A 449 24.35 -19.94 31.32
N LEU A 450 25.64 -19.86 31.60
CA LEU A 450 26.19 -19.07 32.72
C LEU A 450 25.79 -17.56 32.62
N TYR A 451 25.63 -17.01 31.42
CA TYR A 451 25.27 -15.59 31.27
C TYR A 451 23.90 -15.24 31.86
N GLN A 452 22.98 -16.22 31.99
CA GLN A 452 21.69 -16.01 32.67
C GLN A 452 21.88 -15.63 34.16
N LEU A 453 22.88 -16.21 34.81
CA LEU A 453 23.24 -15.85 36.20
C LEU A 453 23.95 -14.49 36.24
N LEU A 454 24.81 -14.24 35.27
CA LEU A 454 25.61 -13.02 35.23
C LEU A 454 24.79 -11.78 34.90
N THR A 455 23.70 -11.90 34.11
CA THR A 455 22.82 -10.76 33.80
C THR A 455 22.16 -10.18 35.05
N GLY A 456 21.85 -10.98 36.04
CA GLY A 456 21.40 -10.53 37.38
C GLY A 456 22.42 -9.65 38.11
N LEU A 457 23.70 -9.71 37.73
CA LEU A 457 24.78 -8.93 38.30
C LEU A 457 25.11 -7.65 37.52
N SER A 458 24.39 -7.36 36.44
CA SER A 458 24.68 -6.22 35.53
C SER A 458 24.71 -4.85 36.24
N THR A 459 23.95 -4.69 37.30
CA THR A 459 23.86 -3.46 38.10
C THR A 459 24.51 -3.61 39.49
N SER A 460 25.16 -4.75 39.79
CA SER A 460 25.79 -5.00 41.10
C SER A 460 27.08 -4.19 41.27
N PRO A 461 27.17 -3.32 42.28
CA PRO A 461 28.41 -2.61 42.59
C PRO A 461 29.58 -3.57 42.95
N GLU A 462 29.25 -4.73 43.52
CA GLU A 462 30.22 -5.77 43.88
C GLU A 462 30.80 -6.41 42.63
N ALA A 463 29.97 -6.76 41.65
CA ALA A 463 30.43 -7.32 40.38
C ALA A 463 31.29 -6.31 39.61
N ALA A 464 30.90 -5.03 39.60
CA ALA A 464 31.69 -3.97 38.97
C ALA A 464 33.03 -3.74 39.67
N ARG A 465 33.10 -3.84 41.03
CA ARG A 465 34.36 -3.78 41.79
C ARG A 465 35.25 -4.98 41.50
N PHE A 466 34.69 -6.16 41.49
CA PHE A 466 35.42 -7.40 41.18
C PHE A 466 36.01 -7.32 39.76
N PHE A 467 35.22 -6.94 38.76
CA PHE A 467 35.63 -6.78 37.37
C PHE A 467 36.81 -5.80 37.25
N ARG A 468 36.66 -4.60 37.82
CA ARG A 468 37.74 -3.57 37.79
C ARG A 468 39.01 -4.01 38.47
N LYS A 469 38.89 -4.73 39.61
CA LYS A 469 40.06 -5.23 40.35
C LYS A 469 40.78 -6.31 39.55
N THR A 470 40.04 -7.20 38.87
CA THR A 470 40.60 -8.39 38.21
C THR A 470 41.09 -8.07 36.80
N LEU A 471 40.29 -7.34 35.97
CA LEU A 471 40.58 -7.12 34.57
C LEU A 471 40.87 -5.65 34.21
N GLY A 472 40.51 -4.71 35.06
CA GLY A 472 40.61 -3.26 34.74
C GLY A 472 42.02 -2.80 34.39
N ARG A 473 43.07 -3.29 35.13
CA ARG A 473 44.47 -2.96 34.81
C ARG A 473 44.91 -3.48 33.44
N LEU A 474 44.44 -4.65 33.03
CA LEU A 474 44.76 -5.25 31.75
C LEU A 474 44.10 -4.49 30.61
N ILE A 475 42.85 -4.10 30.77
CA ILE A 475 42.11 -3.25 29.79
C ILE A 475 42.81 -1.91 29.63
N SER A 476 43.12 -1.21 30.74
CA SER A 476 43.80 0.08 30.68
C SER A 476 45.20 -0.03 30.04
N HIS A 477 45.90 -1.16 30.23
CA HIS A 477 47.17 -1.42 29.57
C HIS A 477 46.98 -1.56 28.04
N ASP A 478 46.00 -2.34 27.61
CA ASP A 478 45.71 -2.52 26.16
C ASP A 478 45.33 -1.19 25.49
N GLU A 479 44.50 -0.37 26.15
CA GLU A 479 44.11 0.97 25.66
C GLU A 479 45.33 1.91 25.50
N ASN A 480 46.25 1.91 26.50
CA ASN A 480 47.40 2.80 26.51
C ASN A 480 48.54 2.34 25.60
N LYS A 481 48.75 1.05 25.44
CA LYS A 481 49.87 0.44 24.72
C LYS A 481 49.48 -0.13 23.35
N HIS A 482 48.18 -0.08 22.99
CA HIS A 482 47.64 -0.76 21.80
C HIS A 482 48.05 -2.22 21.74
N SER A 483 48.07 -2.89 22.94
CA SER A 483 48.35 -4.31 23.07
C SER A 483 47.06 -5.11 22.99
N GLU A 484 47.16 -6.40 22.75
CA GLU A 484 46.02 -7.31 22.55
C GLU A 484 45.99 -8.37 23.69
N LEU A 485 46.30 -7.97 24.91
CA LEU A 485 46.44 -8.91 26.02
C LEU A 485 45.10 -9.49 26.46
N VAL A 486 44.03 -8.68 26.45
CA VAL A 486 42.67 -9.16 26.75
C VAL A 486 42.25 -10.20 25.72
N GLN A 487 42.46 -9.94 24.42
CA GLN A 487 42.17 -10.88 23.35
C GLN A 487 43.04 -12.15 23.49
N THR A 488 44.27 -12.00 23.91
CA THR A 488 45.19 -13.13 24.12
C THR A 488 44.68 -14.07 25.22
N ILE A 489 44.24 -13.54 26.38
CA ILE A 489 43.74 -14.38 27.48
C ILE A 489 42.37 -14.98 27.14
N GLU A 490 41.51 -14.28 26.39
CA GLU A 490 40.25 -14.84 25.87
C GLU A 490 40.53 -16.04 24.95
N ALA A 491 41.45 -15.91 24.00
CA ALA A 491 41.85 -16.99 23.11
C ALA A 491 42.49 -18.18 23.86
N PHE A 492 43.33 -17.89 24.89
CA PHE A 492 43.95 -18.92 25.73
C PHE A 492 42.91 -19.77 26.47
N TYR A 493 41.90 -19.15 27.07
CA TYR A 493 40.83 -19.90 27.71
C TYR A 493 39.89 -20.60 26.72
N ALA A 494 39.63 -20.02 25.56
CA ALA A 494 38.85 -20.66 24.50
C ALA A 494 39.55 -21.92 23.92
N CYS A 495 40.88 -21.97 23.99
CA CYS A 495 41.70 -23.15 23.64
C CYS A 495 42.06 -24.03 24.85
N HIS A 496 41.29 -23.92 25.94
CA HIS A 496 41.49 -24.71 27.17
C HIS A 496 42.91 -24.66 27.74
N GLY A 497 43.64 -23.56 27.58
CA GLY A 497 45.01 -23.39 28.04
C GLY A 497 46.07 -24.00 27.11
N ASN A 498 45.70 -24.50 25.93
CA ASN A 498 46.66 -25.11 25.00
C ASN A 498 47.43 -24.02 24.24
N LEU A 499 48.71 -23.87 24.55
CA LEU A 499 49.60 -22.85 23.96
C LEU A 499 49.71 -22.94 22.44
N SER A 500 49.81 -24.15 21.87
CA SER A 500 49.95 -24.34 20.42
C SER A 500 48.69 -23.93 19.68
N GLN A 501 47.52 -24.37 20.16
CA GLN A 501 46.23 -24.00 19.57
C GLN A 501 45.95 -22.50 19.71
N THR A 502 46.31 -21.91 20.86
CA THR A 502 46.14 -20.47 21.10
C THR A 502 47.02 -19.64 20.15
N ALA A 503 48.29 -20.02 19.98
CA ALA A 503 49.22 -19.35 19.09
C ALA A 503 48.73 -19.40 17.63
N THR A 504 48.24 -20.57 17.18
CA THR A 504 47.64 -20.74 15.86
C THR A 504 46.39 -19.88 15.70
N ARG A 505 45.50 -19.85 16.69
CA ARG A 505 44.25 -19.05 16.67
C ARG A 505 44.51 -17.55 16.59
N LEU A 506 45.59 -17.08 17.25
CA LEU A 506 45.99 -15.67 17.27
C LEU A 506 46.93 -15.30 16.11
N HIS A 507 47.32 -16.26 15.26
CA HIS A 507 48.29 -16.09 14.20
C HIS A 507 49.64 -15.50 14.66
N ILE A 508 50.12 -15.93 15.88
CA ILE A 508 51.37 -15.50 16.45
C ILE A 508 52.29 -16.69 16.75
N HIS A 509 53.59 -16.38 16.92
CA HIS A 509 54.53 -17.44 17.34
C HIS A 509 54.33 -17.81 18.82
N ARG A 510 54.58 -19.07 19.16
CA ARG A 510 54.43 -19.58 20.55
C ARG A 510 55.21 -18.75 21.58
N ASN A 511 56.43 -18.32 21.26
CA ASN A 511 57.22 -17.49 22.16
C ASN A 511 56.56 -16.13 22.45
N THR A 512 55.95 -15.53 21.43
CA THR A 512 55.18 -14.29 21.57
C THR A 512 53.97 -14.48 22.48
N LEU A 513 53.28 -15.63 22.37
CA LEU A 513 52.18 -15.97 23.24
C LEU A 513 52.66 -16.13 24.70
N THR A 514 53.75 -16.86 24.93
CA THR A 514 54.31 -17.04 26.27
C THR A 514 54.66 -15.69 26.90
N TYR A 515 55.33 -14.82 26.15
CA TYR A 515 55.63 -13.46 26.61
C TYR A 515 54.37 -12.65 26.95
N ARG A 516 53.32 -12.73 26.12
CA ARG A 516 52.05 -12.06 26.41
C ARG A 516 51.37 -12.61 27.68
N LEU A 517 51.40 -13.91 27.91
CA LEU A 517 50.86 -14.53 29.14
C LEU A 517 51.65 -14.12 30.41
N GLU A 518 52.97 -14.04 30.34
CA GLU A 518 53.81 -13.49 31.39
C GLU A 518 53.49 -12.02 31.71
N GLN A 519 53.27 -11.22 30.66
CA GLN A 519 52.81 -9.82 30.83
C GLN A 519 51.45 -9.77 31.54
N ILE A 520 50.48 -10.62 31.15
CA ILE A 520 49.16 -10.69 31.77
C ILE A 520 49.30 -11.00 33.25
N THR A 521 50.10 -12.03 33.63
CA THR A 521 50.38 -12.36 35.01
C THR A 521 50.99 -11.18 35.78
N THR A 522 51.95 -10.47 35.16
CA THR A 522 52.62 -9.32 35.81
C THR A 522 51.64 -8.15 36.02
N ILE A 523 50.77 -7.84 35.05
CA ILE A 523 49.85 -6.71 35.12
C ILE A 523 48.69 -6.98 36.07
N THR A 524 48.13 -8.21 36.00
CA THR A 524 46.98 -8.62 36.83
C THR A 524 47.42 -9.02 38.23
N GLN A 525 48.67 -9.43 38.44
CA GLN A 525 49.20 -10.05 39.65
C GLN A 525 48.46 -11.36 40.01
N LEU A 526 47.92 -12.03 38.98
CA LEU A 526 47.24 -13.31 39.13
C LEU A 526 48.04 -14.40 38.43
N ASP A 527 48.36 -15.45 39.17
CA ASP A 527 49.08 -16.61 38.63
C ASP A 527 48.11 -17.44 37.76
N LEU A 528 48.45 -17.60 36.47
CA LEU A 528 47.63 -18.37 35.55
C LEU A 528 47.68 -19.88 35.79
N ASP A 529 48.59 -20.36 36.65
CA ASP A 529 48.63 -21.76 37.07
C ASP A 529 47.77 -22.02 38.31
N ASP A 530 47.42 -20.97 39.09
CA ASP A 530 46.46 -21.07 40.19
C ASP A 530 45.01 -21.21 39.70
N PRO A 531 44.30 -22.29 40.12
CA PRO A 531 42.91 -22.52 39.68
C PRO A 531 41.94 -21.38 40.02
N ASP A 532 42.08 -20.76 41.21
CA ASP A 532 41.19 -19.70 41.68
C ASP A 532 41.44 -18.38 40.91
N ALA A 533 42.71 -18.08 40.62
CA ALA A 533 43.08 -16.95 39.78
C ALA A 533 42.56 -17.12 38.32
N ARG A 534 42.70 -18.32 37.76
CA ARG A 534 42.15 -18.67 36.45
C ARG A 534 40.64 -18.49 36.39
N PHE A 535 39.94 -19.04 37.40
CA PHE A 535 38.48 -18.89 37.46
C PHE A 535 38.06 -17.42 37.60
N SER A 536 38.77 -16.66 38.44
CA SER A 536 38.51 -15.21 38.62
C SER A 536 38.68 -14.43 37.31
N LEU A 537 39.75 -14.70 36.55
CA LEU A 537 39.96 -14.08 35.25
C LEU A 537 38.90 -14.51 34.23
N GLN A 538 38.54 -15.79 34.15
CA GLN A 538 37.49 -16.30 33.30
C GLN A 538 36.13 -15.66 33.62
N LEU A 539 35.81 -15.56 34.92
CA LEU A 539 34.58 -14.92 35.38
C LEU A 539 34.57 -13.43 35.01
N ALA A 540 35.68 -12.72 35.21
CA ALA A 540 35.78 -11.31 34.83
C ALA A 540 35.61 -11.10 33.33
N LEU A 541 36.20 -11.95 32.48
CA LEU A 541 35.99 -11.92 31.04
C LEU A 541 34.54 -12.16 30.67
N LYS A 542 33.85 -13.10 31.33
CA LYS A 542 32.41 -13.35 31.12
C LYS A 542 31.51 -12.23 31.65
N LEU A 543 31.94 -11.48 32.66
CA LEU A 543 31.22 -10.32 33.17
C LEU A 543 31.34 -9.10 32.26
N ARG A 544 32.40 -9.00 31.44
CA ARG A 544 32.68 -7.86 30.56
C ARG A 544 31.49 -7.45 29.72
N PRO A 545 30.82 -8.36 28.94
CA PRO A 545 29.65 -7.98 28.12
C PRO A 545 28.38 -7.77 28.97
N VAL A 546 28.39 -8.09 30.24
CA VAL A 546 27.22 -7.98 31.14
C VAL A 546 27.20 -6.68 31.93
N LEU A 547 28.38 -6.20 32.34
CA LEU A 547 28.51 -4.95 33.10
C LEU A 547 28.41 -3.72 32.21
N LYS A 548 27.66 -2.74 32.67
CA LYS A 548 27.47 -1.44 31.97
C LYS A 548 28.59 -0.47 32.29
#